data_4018968873063bcba5cdae4aff2001b8
#
_entry.id   4018968873063bcba5cdae4aff2001b8
#
_cell.length_a   1.000
_cell.length_b   1.000
_cell.length_c   1.000
_cell.angle_alpha   90.00
_cell.angle_beta   90.00
_cell.angle_gamma   90.00
#
_symmetry.space_group_name_H-M   'P 1'
#
loop_
_entity.id
_entity.type
_entity.pdbx_description
1 polymer ?
#
loop_
_entity_poly.entity_id
_entity_poly.type
_entity_poly.pdbx_seq_one_letter_code
_entity_poly.pdbx_strand_id
1 'polypeptide(L)'
;MTTYNNPIVGDIIRVRITSIKQEFGAFARMPNGVDGLIRLHDIAWSNQSVILSKLSVGDYLDVKVIKELPDGKLNLSRKDLLPNPRTVEKGTIYKVTIKSIESFGLIENLGDSTALVHISELPKIEYTEGEEITCVVIDNNYDAEKHRNKISMSVLALHDYYARTHNENERIKGLFKGIIQNENSISAVVEADGLVRVVVPSKRFVEPYKTRLVNNEIAIDEELEFVYLKYNEKSRAVVFDMRPIEAEEKKAKVYWLRSQLNKGDIVDAIVKSVNNKMAVVDIGNTGILSNIDRDELSPNKVVRASDEVFPGEHIRVAYMGEDNGELLFSRKFFCRR
;
A
#
# COMPACT_ATOMS: atom_id res chain seq x y z
N MET A 1 20.82 2.91 -37.58
CA MET A 1 19.64 3.71 -38.06
C MET A 1 18.41 2.94 -37.64
N THR A 2 17.69 3.44 -36.67
CA THR A 2 16.43 2.85 -36.23
C THR A 2 15.40 3.18 -37.32
N THR A 3 14.96 2.19 -38.08
CA THR A 3 13.86 2.32 -39.03
C THR A 3 12.56 2.54 -38.22
N TYR A 4 12.13 3.79 -38.14
CA TYR A 4 10.80 4.09 -37.61
C TYR A 4 9.79 3.69 -38.69
N ASN A 5 9.02 2.64 -38.46
CA ASN A 5 7.87 2.30 -39.29
C ASN A 5 6.91 3.49 -39.33
N ASN A 6 6.25 3.71 -40.47
CA ASN A 6 5.19 4.72 -40.54
C ASN A 6 4.07 4.33 -39.57
N PRO A 7 3.61 5.27 -38.73
CA PRO A 7 2.51 5.01 -37.79
C PRO A 7 1.23 4.69 -38.57
N ILE A 8 0.47 3.75 -38.07
CA ILE A 8 -0.84 3.36 -38.61
C ILE A 8 -1.99 3.91 -37.76
N VAL A 9 -3.18 3.93 -38.32
CA VAL A 9 -4.39 4.35 -37.58
C VAL A 9 -4.57 3.45 -36.31
N GLY A 10 -4.73 4.12 -35.18
CA GLY A 10 -4.83 3.48 -33.87
C GLY A 10 -3.57 3.60 -33.02
N ASP A 11 -2.41 3.83 -33.61
CA ASP A 11 -1.15 3.98 -32.89
C ASP A 11 -1.16 5.20 -31.96
N ILE A 12 -0.49 5.04 -30.81
CA ILE A 12 -0.18 6.13 -29.88
C ILE A 12 1.27 6.53 -30.13
N ILE A 13 1.49 7.79 -30.47
CA ILE A 13 2.81 8.31 -30.84
C ILE A 13 3.09 9.62 -30.13
N ARG A 14 4.38 9.88 -29.87
CA ARG A 14 4.83 11.17 -29.34
C ARG A 14 5.23 12.09 -30.48
N VAL A 15 4.64 13.29 -30.50
CA VAL A 15 4.86 14.27 -31.55
C VAL A 15 5.33 15.59 -30.97
N ARG A 16 6.08 16.37 -31.80
CA ARG A 16 6.51 17.71 -31.43
C ARG A 16 5.66 18.75 -32.15
N ILE A 17 5.12 19.72 -31.42
CA ILE A 17 4.36 20.84 -31.97
C ILE A 17 5.27 21.73 -32.82
N THR A 18 4.89 21.95 -34.09
CA THR A 18 5.65 22.78 -35.02
C THR A 18 4.99 24.12 -35.29
N SER A 19 3.66 24.20 -35.19
CA SER A 19 2.89 25.44 -35.38
C SER A 19 1.53 25.34 -34.70
N ILE A 20 1.00 26.45 -34.25
CA ILE A 20 -0.32 26.53 -33.60
C ILE A 20 -1.15 27.58 -34.35
N LYS A 21 -2.37 27.19 -34.77
CA LYS A 21 -3.37 28.03 -35.40
C LYS A 21 -4.65 27.94 -34.64
N GLN A 22 -5.09 29.03 -34.00
CA GLN A 22 -6.23 29.03 -33.05
C GLN A 22 -7.54 28.52 -33.68
N GLU A 23 -7.72 28.74 -34.97
CA GLU A 23 -8.91 28.29 -35.69
C GLU A 23 -8.84 26.84 -36.18
N PHE A 24 -7.65 26.28 -36.33
CA PHE A 24 -7.44 24.96 -36.95
C PHE A 24 -6.99 23.90 -35.93
N GLY A 25 -6.12 24.29 -34.99
CA GLY A 25 -5.47 23.37 -34.03
C GLY A 25 -3.96 23.47 -34.05
N ALA A 26 -3.28 22.37 -33.71
CA ALA A 26 -1.83 22.28 -33.61
C ALA A 26 -1.27 21.38 -34.71
N PHE A 27 -0.31 21.91 -35.47
CA PHE A 27 0.50 21.12 -36.39
C PHE A 27 1.65 20.47 -35.61
N ALA A 28 1.94 19.23 -35.93
CA ALA A 28 2.94 18.46 -35.23
C ALA A 28 3.78 17.63 -36.20
N ARG A 29 5.00 17.32 -35.79
CA ARG A 29 5.93 16.47 -36.54
C ARG A 29 6.34 15.27 -35.71
N MET A 30 6.31 14.13 -36.32
CA MET A 30 6.75 12.85 -35.75
C MET A 30 8.27 12.69 -35.86
N PRO A 31 8.87 11.77 -35.09
CA PRO A 31 10.32 11.52 -35.15
C PRO A 31 10.82 11.06 -36.53
N ASN A 32 9.98 10.40 -37.32
CA ASN A 32 10.27 9.96 -38.70
C ASN A 32 10.11 11.07 -39.74
N GLY A 33 9.76 12.31 -39.34
CA GLY A 33 9.61 13.46 -40.22
C GLY A 33 8.22 13.64 -40.85
N VAL A 34 7.27 12.72 -40.58
CA VAL A 34 5.90 12.85 -41.10
C VAL A 34 5.17 13.97 -40.36
N ASP A 35 4.43 14.77 -41.06
CA ASP A 35 3.63 15.85 -40.50
C ASP A 35 2.20 15.38 -40.15
N GLY A 36 1.66 15.92 -39.09
CA GLY A 36 0.30 15.64 -38.62
C GLY A 36 -0.42 16.89 -38.13
N LEU A 37 -1.73 16.81 -38.07
CA LEU A 37 -2.61 17.84 -37.54
C LEU A 37 -3.47 17.30 -36.42
N ILE A 38 -3.38 17.94 -35.26
CA ILE A 38 -4.34 17.81 -34.16
C ILE A 38 -5.36 18.92 -34.33
N ARG A 39 -6.54 18.58 -34.85
CA ARG A 39 -7.59 19.60 -35.06
C ARG A 39 -8.06 20.18 -33.75
N LEU A 40 -8.62 21.40 -33.77
CA LEU A 40 -9.09 22.07 -32.56
C LEU A 40 -10.02 21.18 -31.72
N HIS A 41 -10.98 20.48 -32.34
CA HIS A 41 -11.90 19.58 -31.67
C HIS A 41 -11.29 18.24 -31.21
N ASP A 42 -10.05 17.93 -31.64
CA ASP A 42 -9.29 16.75 -31.26
C ASP A 42 -8.22 17.05 -30.18
N ILE A 43 -8.07 18.33 -29.79
CA ILE A 43 -7.18 18.76 -28.70
C ILE A 43 -7.70 18.31 -27.34
N ALA A 44 -9.00 18.53 -27.08
CA ALA A 44 -9.62 18.27 -25.78
C ALA A 44 -11.12 18.03 -25.92
N TRP A 45 -11.72 17.36 -24.90
CA TRP A 45 -13.16 17.14 -24.83
C TRP A 45 -13.95 18.41 -24.53
N SER A 46 -13.36 19.39 -23.84
CA SER A 46 -13.96 20.67 -23.50
C SER A 46 -12.91 21.76 -23.49
N ASN A 47 -13.33 23.03 -23.57
CA ASN A 47 -12.43 24.19 -23.49
C ASN A 47 -11.26 24.13 -24.50
N GLN A 48 -11.49 23.63 -25.70
CA GLN A 48 -10.44 23.33 -26.70
C GLN A 48 -9.54 24.52 -26.97
N SER A 49 -10.09 25.72 -27.14
CA SER A 49 -9.31 26.94 -27.40
C SER A 49 -8.43 27.33 -26.21
N VAL A 50 -8.92 27.12 -24.96
CA VAL A 50 -8.15 27.38 -23.75
C VAL A 50 -7.01 26.38 -23.61
N ILE A 51 -7.26 25.10 -23.90
CA ILE A 51 -6.21 24.08 -23.86
C ILE A 51 -5.17 24.33 -24.95
N LEU A 52 -5.62 24.66 -26.17
CA LEU A 52 -4.73 24.98 -27.28
C LEU A 52 -3.83 26.19 -26.97
N SER A 53 -4.36 27.21 -26.27
CA SER A 53 -3.59 28.41 -25.91
C SER A 53 -2.51 28.15 -24.84
N LYS A 54 -2.58 27.03 -24.13
CA LYS A 54 -1.54 26.60 -23.17
C LYS A 54 -0.39 25.84 -23.81
N LEU A 55 -0.54 25.42 -25.07
CA LEU A 55 0.49 24.72 -25.80
C LEU A 55 1.45 25.73 -26.44
N SER A 56 2.71 25.33 -26.56
CA SER A 56 3.77 26.10 -27.19
C SER A 56 4.40 25.34 -28.34
N VAL A 57 4.91 26.08 -29.33
CA VAL A 57 5.73 25.47 -30.38
C VAL A 57 6.99 24.88 -29.76
N GLY A 58 7.25 23.61 -30.06
CA GLY A 58 8.33 22.85 -29.44
C GLY A 58 7.90 21.85 -28.42
N ASP A 59 6.67 21.97 -27.89
CA ASP A 59 6.13 21.02 -26.94
C ASP A 59 5.99 19.61 -27.52
N TYR A 60 6.13 18.60 -26.68
CA TYR A 60 5.89 17.20 -27.01
C TYR A 60 4.56 16.75 -26.44
N LEU A 61 3.74 16.10 -27.29
CA LEU A 61 2.44 15.53 -26.90
C LEU A 61 2.36 14.08 -27.32
N ASP A 62 1.74 13.27 -26.49
CA ASP A 62 1.28 11.95 -26.87
C ASP A 62 -0.10 12.09 -27.53
N VAL A 63 -0.27 11.45 -28.69
CA VAL A 63 -1.47 11.54 -29.52
C VAL A 63 -1.79 10.20 -30.16
N LYS A 64 -3.06 9.97 -30.46
CA LYS A 64 -3.53 8.81 -31.21
C LYS A 64 -3.67 9.18 -32.70
N VAL A 65 -3.22 8.30 -33.57
CA VAL A 65 -3.43 8.43 -35.02
C VAL A 65 -4.86 8.03 -35.33
N ILE A 66 -5.67 8.96 -35.85
CA ILE A 66 -7.10 8.71 -36.14
C ILE A 66 -7.38 8.54 -37.64
N LYS A 67 -6.55 9.07 -38.49
CA LYS A 67 -6.70 8.95 -39.94
C LYS A 67 -5.39 9.28 -40.66
N GLU A 68 -5.07 8.55 -41.72
CA GLU A 68 -4.09 8.93 -42.73
C GLU A 68 -4.77 9.63 -43.89
N LEU A 69 -4.17 10.71 -44.36
CA LEU A 69 -4.67 11.48 -45.49
C LEU A 69 -3.97 11.02 -46.80
N PRO A 70 -4.59 11.27 -47.98
CA PRO A 70 -4.00 10.86 -49.27
C PRO A 70 -2.61 11.45 -49.56
N ASP A 71 -2.25 12.57 -48.93
CA ASP A 71 -0.94 13.22 -49.05
C ASP A 71 0.09 12.66 -48.03
N GLY A 72 -0.23 11.57 -47.34
CA GLY A 72 0.64 10.91 -46.36
C GLY A 72 0.70 11.63 -45.00
N LYS A 73 -0.03 12.71 -44.80
CA LYS A 73 -0.14 13.37 -43.50
C LYS A 73 -1.14 12.65 -42.59
N LEU A 74 -0.99 12.83 -41.28
CA LEU A 74 -1.85 12.18 -40.31
C LEU A 74 -2.77 13.16 -39.61
N ASN A 75 -4.03 12.77 -39.44
CA ASN A 75 -4.90 13.37 -38.43
C ASN A 75 -4.67 12.69 -37.07
N LEU A 76 -4.48 13.53 -36.08
CA LEU A 76 -4.09 13.11 -34.72
C LEU A 76 -5.12 13.58 -33.72
N SER A 77 -5.30 12.82 -32.64
CA SER A 77 -6.18 13.16 -31.52
C SER A 77 -5.43 13.06 -30.19
N ARG A 78 -5.41 14.14 -29.43
CA ARG A 78 -4.97 14.14 -28.04
C ARG A 78 -6.13 13.72 -27.12
N LYS A 79 -7.35 14.20 -27.41
CA LYS A 79 -8.52 13.92 -26.56
C LYS A 79 -8.82 12.44 -26.42
N ASP A 80 -8.54 11.61 -27.44
CA ASP A 80 -8.85 10.18 -27.42
C ASP A 80 -7.94 9.39 -26.45
N LEU A 81 -6.90 10.02 -25.92
CA LEU A 81 -6.07 9.51 -24.82
C LEU A 81 -6.55 9.95 -23.43
N LEU A 82 -7.57 10.80 -23.37
CA LEU A 82 -8.07 11.40 -22.13
C LEU A 82 -9.48 10.90 -21.84
N PRO A 83 -9.83 10.74 -20.56
CA PRO A 83 -11.20 10.44 -20.17
C PRO A 83 -12.19 11.45 -20.75
N ASN A 84 -13.24 10.95 -21.40
CA ASN A 84 -14.32 11.79 -21.87
C ASN A 84 -15.27 12.09 -20.69
N PRO A 85 -15.36 13.34 -20.21
CA PRO A 85 -16.14 13.69 -19.04
C PRO A 85 -17.66 13.39 -19.20
N ARG A 86 -18.14 13.27 -20.43
CA ARG A 86 -19.56 12.95 -20.69
C ARG A 86 -19.88 11.46 -20.54
N THR A 87 -18.87 10.59 -20.73
CA THR A 87 -19.04 9.13 -20.71
C THR A 87 -18.29 8.47 -19.55
N VAL A 88 -17.80 9.27 -18.60
CA VAL A 88 -17.24 8.74 -17.35
C VAL A 88 -18.36 8.04 -16.57
N GLU A 89 -18.21 6.74 -16.38
CA GLU A 89 -19.21 5.90 -15.73
C GLU A 89 -18.98 5.78 -14.23
N LYS A 90 -20.07 5.72 -13.48
CA LYS A 90 -20.06 5.42 -12.05
C LYS A 90 -19.44 4.04 -11.81
N GLY A 91 -18.56 3.93 -10.82
CA GLY A 91 -17.84 2.71 -10.47
C GLY A 91 -16.49 2.56 -11.20
N THR A 92 -16.18 3.41 -12.20
CA THR A 92 -14.88 3.38 -12.86
C THR A 92 -13.80 3.93 -11.95
N ILE A 93 -12.64 3.24 -11.92
CA ILE A 93 -11.47 3.63 -11.14
C ILE A 93 -10.52 4.42 -12.02
N TYR A 94 -10.07 5.56 -11.52
CA TYR A 94 -9.06 6.39 -12.16
C TYR A 94 -7.91 6.70 -11.22
N LYS A 95 -6.71 6.81 -11.78
CA LYS A 95 -5.56 7.42 -11.13
C LYS A 95 -5.56 8.89 -11.53
N VAL A 96 -5.61 9.78 -10.57
CA VAL A 96 -5.81 11.22 -10.76
C VAL A 96 -4.78 12.01 -9.95
N THR A 97 -4.47 13.23 -10.42
CA THR A 97 -3.54 14.12 -9.73
C THR A 97 -4.30 15.19 -8.98
N ILE A 98 -3.98 15.41 -7.71
CA ILE A 98 -4.56 16.47 -6.88
C ILE A 98 -4.14 17.81 -7.46
N LYS A 99 -5.12 18.61 -7.85
CA LYS A 99 -4.94 19.96 -8.39
C LYS A 99 -4.91 21.00 -7.29
N SER A 100 -5.82 20.92 -6.32
CA SER A 100 -5.87 21.78 -5.14
C SER A 100 -6.56 21.08 -3.98
N ILE A 101 -6.22 21.53 -2.78
CA ILE A 101 -6.78 21.06 -1.51
C ILE A 101 -7.65 22.16 -0.94
N GLU A 102 -8.95 21.87 -0.79
CA GLU A 102 -9.95 22.83 -0.32
C GLU A 102 -10.52 22.37 1.03
N SER A 103 -11.15 23.27 1.77
CA SER A 103 -11.76 22.96 3.08
C SER A 103 -12.85 21.87 3.00
N PHE A 104 -13.48 21.70 1.83
CA PHE A 104 -14.54 20.74 1.58
C PHE A 104 -14.07 19.46 0.87
N GLY A 105 -12.80 19.37 0.47
CA GLY A 105 -12.26 18.17 -0.19
C GLY A 105 -11.15 18.46 -1.19
N LEU A 106 -10.86 17.50 -2.06
CA LEU A 106 -9.82 17.59 -3.08
C LEU A 106 -10.44 17.89 -4.45
N ILE A 107 -9.83 18.82 -5.17
CA ILE A 107 -10.08 19.02 -6.60
C ILE A 107 -8.98 18.29 -7.37
N GLU A 108 -9.37 17.43 -8.30
CA GLU A 108 -8.47 16.55 -9.03
C GLU A 108 -8.53 16.80 -10.52
N ASN A 109 -7.41 16.52 -11.21
CA ASN A 109 -7.37 16.52 -12.66
C ASN A 109 -7.81 15.15 -13.19
N LEU A 110 -8.88 15.15 -13.96
CA LEU A 110 -9.35 14.00 -14.72
C LEU A 110 -9.21 14.34 -16.22
N GLY A 111 -8.02 14.12 -16.76
CA GLY A 111 -7.63 14.62 -18.09
C GLY A 111 -7.69 16.15 -18.14
N ASP A 112 -8.50 16.69 -19.06
CA ASP A 112 -8.72 18.14 -19.19
C ASP A 112 -9.92 18.65 -18.34
N SER A 113 -10.57 17.76 -17.61
CA SER A 113 -11.68 18.08 -16.70
C SER A 113 -11.21 18.02 -15.26
N THR A 114 -12.07 18.47 -14.35
CA THR A 114 -11.83 18.36 -12.92
C THR A 114 -12.90 17.50 -12.28
N ALA A 115 -12.52 16.74 -11.25
CA ALA A 115 -13.39 15.99 -10.38
C ALA A 115 -13.27 16.49 -8.95
N LEU A 116 -14.24 16.20 -8.10
CA LEU A 116 -14.25 16.52 -6.68
C LEU A 116 -14.27 15.23 -5.87
N VAL A 117 -13.35 15.08 -4.93
CA VAL A 117 -13.48 14.15 -3.81
C VAL A 117 -13.84 14.93 -2.58
N HIS A 118 -15.09 14.79 -2.13
CA HIS A 118 -15.55 15.46 -0.92
C HIS A 118 -14.82 14.93 0.32
N ILE A 119 -14.61 15.77 1.34
CA ILE A 119 -13.86 15.40 2.56
C ILE A 119 -14.43 14.16 3.27
N SER A 120 -15.74 13.92 3.17
CA SER A 120 -16.40 12.71 3.72
C SER A 120 -16.07 11.42 2.95
N GLU A 121 -15.51 11.54 1.76
CA GLU A 121 -15.11 10.43 0.88
C GLU A 121 -13.59 10.17 0.90
N LEU A 122 -12.90 10.79 1.86
CA LEU A 122 -11.46 10.66 2.06
C LEU A 122 -11.13 9.92 3.36
N PRO A 123 -10.16 9.00 3.37
CA PRO A 123 -9.52 8.56 4.61
C PRO A 123 -8.79 9.73 5.28
N LYS A 124 -8.66 9.65 6.62
CA LYS A 124 -8.01 10.69 7.42
C LYS A 124 -6.47 10.58 7.32
N ILE A 125 -5.95 10.92 6.17
CA ILE A 125 -4.50 11.01 5.89
C ILE A 125 -4.21 12.42 5.35
N GLU A 126 -2.94 12.80 5.34
CA GLU A 126 -2.49 14.03 4.72
C GLU A 126 -2.34 13.83 3.20
N TYR A 127 -2.70 14.86 2.45
CA TYR A 127 -2.59 14.91 1.00
C TYR A 127 -1.77 16.10 0.58
N THR A 128 -1.08 16.01 -0.56
CA THR A 128 -0.30 17.12 -1.13
C THR A 128 -0.76 17.44 -2.54
N GLU A 129 -0.72 18.72 -2.92
CA GLU A 129 -0.98 19.14 -4.30
C GLU A 129 0.07 18.53 -5.24
N GLY A 130 -0.37 18.06 -6.41
CA GLY A 130 0.48 17.35 -7.36
C GLY A 130 0.61 15.85 -7.10
N GLU A 131 0.14 15.35 -5.96
CA GLU A 131 0.14 13.92 -5.63
C GLU A 131 -0.82 13.14 -6.52
N GLU A 132 -0.42 11.94 -6.95
CA GLU A 132 -1.30 10.98 -7.60
C GLU A 132 -2.04 10.13 -6.58
N ILE A 133 -3.36 10.05 -6.71
CA ILE A 133 -4.22 9.17 -5.92
C ILE A 133 -5.15 8.37 -6.80
N THR A 134 -5.59 7.22 -6.30
CA THR A 134 -6.57 6.38 -6.98
C THR A 134 -7.96 6.67 -6.40
N CYS A 135 -8.96 6.86 -7.26
CA CYS A 135 -10.33 7.19 -6.88
C CYS A 135 -11.35 6.45 -7.73
N VAL A 136 -12.54 6.24 -7.17
CA VAL A 136 -13.70 5.68 -7.87
C VAL A 136 -14.69 6.79 -8.18
N VAL A 137 -15.22 6.82 -9.39
CA VAL A 137 -16.33 7.71 -9.76
C VAL A 137 -17.60 7.25 -9.03
N ILE A 138 -18.15 8.12 -8.19
CA ILE A 138 -19.40 7.84 -7.46
C ILE A 138 -20.61 8.53 -8.09
N ASP A 139 -20.38 9.61 -8.84
CA ASP A 139 -21.43 10.34 -9.53
C ASP A 139 -20.88 11.17 -10.70
N ASN A 140 -21.68 11.34 -11.76
CA ASN A 140 -21.36 12.16 -12.92
C ASN A 140 -22.62 12.83 -13.46
N ASN A 141 -22.87 14.06 -13.05
CA ASN A 141 -24.05 14.83 -13.44
C ASN A 141 -23.67 16.00 -14.35
N TYR A 142 -24.45 16.21 -15.42
CA TYR A 142 -24.30 17.34 -16.29
C TYR A 142 -24.96 18.59 -15.70
N ASP A 143 -24.16 19.62 -15.45
CA ASP A 143 -24.60 20.95 -15.01
C ASP A 143 -24.92 21.80 -16.25
N ALA A 144 -26.22 21.95 -16.57
CA ALA A 144 -26.69 22.67 -17.73
C ALA A 144 -26.41 24.19 -17.68
N GLU A 145 -26.37 24.78 -16.48
CA GLU A 145 -26.07 26.21 -16.31
C GLU A 145 -24.63 26.53 -16.61
N LYS A 146 -23.72 25.64 -16.18
CA LYS A 146 -22.27 25.78 -16.36
C LYS A 146 -21.73 25.05 -17.58
N HIS A 147 -22.60 24.40 -18.35
CA HIS A 147 -22.23 23.59 -19.53
C HIS A 147 -21.06 22.63 -19.30
N ARG A 148 -21.01 21.99 -18.12
CA ARG A 148 -19.93 21.07 -17.74
C ARG A 148 -20.45 19.87 -16.94
N ASN A 149 -19.72 18.77 -16.98
CA ASN A 149 -19.97 17.65 -16.10
C ASN A 149 -19.44 17.95 -14.69
N LYS A 150 -20.23 17.64 -13.67
CA LYS A 150 -19.86 17.63 -12.27
C LYS A 150 -19.58 16.18 -11.88
N ILE A 151 -18.29 15.85 -11.82
CA ILE A 151 -17.83 14.49 -11.50
C ILE A 151 -17.45 14.45 -10.02
N SER A 152 -18.07 13.52 -9.28
CA SER A 152 -17.76 13.25 -7.89
C SER A 152 -17.04 11.92 -7.79
N MET A 153 -15.95 11.87 -7.02
CA MET A 153 -15.13 10.69 -6.82
C MET A 153 -14.97 10.37 -5.33
N SER A 154 -14.54 9.16 -5.02
CA SER A 154 -14.34 8.67 -3.65
C SER A 154 -13.09 7.82 -3.56
N VAL A 155 -12.27 8.07 -2.55
CA VAL A 155 -11.19 7.17 -2.13
C VAL A 155 -11.74 6.06 -1.23
N LEU A 156 -12.71 6.37 -0.36
CA LEU A 156 -13.33 5.37 0.52
C LEU A 156 -14.09 4.28 -0.23
N ALA A 157 -14.62 4.57 -1.43
CA ALA A 157 -15.25 3.55 -2.28
C ALA A 157 -14.28 2.46 -2.75
N LEU A 158 -12.95 2.75 -2.77
CA LEU A 158 -11.92 1.72 -3.02
C LEU A 158 -11.84 0.73 -1.86
N HIS A 159 -12.00 1.19 -0.63
CA HIS A 159 -12.04 0.29 0.54
C HIS A 159 -13.27 -0.62 0.49
N ASP A 160 -14.43 -0.09 0.03
CA ASP A 160 -15.64 -0.89 -0.18
C ASP A 160 -15.41 -1.95 -1.28
N TYR A 161 -14.72 -1.57 -2.36
CA TYR A 161 -14.33 -2.48 -3.45
C TYR A 161 -13.35 -3.54 -2.95
N TYR A 162 -12.28 -3.13 -2.24
CA TYR A 162 -11.27 -4.01 -1.68
C TYR A 162 -11.88 -5.09 -0.78
N ALA A 163 -12.81 -4.68 0.10
CA ALA A 163 -13.50 -5.58 1.02
C ALA A 163 -14.38 -6.64 0.30
N ARG A 164 -14.82 -6.36 -0.94
CA ARG A 164 -15.61 -7.31 -1.74
C ARG A 164 -14.75 -8.27 -2.55
N THR A 165 -13.51 -7.90 -2.84
CA THR A 165 -12.60 -8.64 -3.73
C THR A 165 -11.55 -9.44 -2.98
N HIS A 166 -11.33 -9.16 -1.70
CA HIS A 166 -10.33 -9.84 -0.86
C HIS A 166 -11.01 -10.54 0.32
N ASN A 167 -10.39 -11.64 0.77
CA ASN A 167 -10.90 -12.42 1.88
C ASN A 167 -10.28 -11.97 3.21
N GLU A 168 -11.06 -11.98 4.29
CA GLU A 168 -10.52 -11.80 5.63
C GLU A 168 -9.48 -12.87 5.92
N ASN A 169 -8.42 -12.51 6.65
CA ASN A 169 -7.22 -13.29 6.96
C ASN A 169 -6.31 -13.60 5.75
N GLU A 170 -6.52 -12.97 4.62
CA GLU A 170 -5.60 -13.04 3.48
C GLU A 170 -4.31 -12.26 3.80
N ARG A 171 -3.15 -12.86 3.44
CA ARG A 171 -1.86 -12.15 3.50
C ARG A 171 -1.75 -11.22 2.33
N ILE A 172 -1.39 -9.99 2.61
CA ILE A 172 -1.26 -8.91 1.64
C ILE A 172 0.10 -8.24 1.76
N LYS A 173 0.55 -7.69 0.66
CA LYS A 173 1.74 -6.83 0.60
C LYS A 173 1.30 -5.39 0.47
N GLY A 174 1.88 -4.53 1.30
CA GLY A 174 1.59 -3.11 1.30
C GLY A 174 2.87 -2.28 1.24
N LEU A 175 2.85 -1.21 0.46
CA LEU A 175 3.95 -0.26 0.35
C LEU A 175 3.80 0.82 1.42
N PHE A 176 4.85 1.04 2.18
CA PHE A 176 4.89 2.11 3.18
C PHE A 176 4.94 3.48 2.50
N LYS A 177 3.98 4.36 2.79
CA LYS A 177 3.86 5.69 2.17
C LYS A 177 4.17 6.84 3.14
N GLY A 178 4.30 6.57 4.43
CA GLY A 178 4.63 7.60 5.41
C GLY A 178 4.05 7.33 6.78
N ILE A 179 4.22 8.30 7.66
CA ILE A 179 3.79 8.26 9.05
C ILE A 179 2.75 9.35 9.31
N ILE A 180 1.73 9.01 10.09
CA ILE A 180 0.85 9.98 10.75
C ILE A 180 1.19 9.94 12.23
N GLN A 181 1.63 11.08 12.76
CA GLN A 181 1.96 11.23 14.17
C GLN A 181 1.04 12.25 14.82
N ASN A 182 0.38 11.81 15.90
CA ASN A 182 -0.39 12.66 16.80
C ASN A 182 0.27 12.64 18.17
N GLU A 183 -0.17 13.50 19.10
CA GLU A 183 0.41 13.60 20.45
C GLU A 183 0.58 12.27 21.18
N ASN A 184 -0.33 11.30 20.95
CA ASN A 184 -0.38 10.03 21.68
C ASN A 184 -0.28 8.79 20.80
N SER A 185 -0.09 8.92 19.48
CA SER A 185 -0.10 7.76 18.58
C SER A 185 0.73 7.97 17.32
N ILE A 186 1.38 6.90 16.90
CA ILE A 186 2.07 6.80 15.61
C ILE A 186 1.33 5.75 14.78
N SER A 187 1.08 6.05 13.53
CA SER A 187 0.46 5.16 12.55
C SER A 187 1.20 5.24 11.23
N ALA A 188 1.29 4.14 10.53
CA ALA A 188 1.80 4.09 9.16
C ALA A 188 0.65 4.32 8.16
N VAL A 189 0.95 4.97 7.04
CA VAL A 189 0.13 4.93 5.84
C VAL A 189 0.69 3.83 4.95
N VAL A 190 -0.14 2.87 4.60
CA VAL A 190 0.24 1.71 3.79
C VAL A 190 -0.67 1.64 2.57
N GLU A 191 -0.10 1.51 1.38
CA GLU A 191 -0.83 1.35 0.13
C GLU A 191 -0.79 -0.11 -0.31
N ALA A 192 -1.93 -0.75 -0.46
CA ALA A 192 -2.03 -2.11 -0.95
C ALA A 192 -2.60 -2.15 -2.37
N ASP A 193 -2.01 -3.02 -3.22
CA ASP A 193 -2.38 -3.28 -4.62
C ASP A 193 -2.43 -2.03 -5.53
N GLY A 194 -1.78 -0.94 -5.12
CA GLY A 194 -1.87 0.35 -5.80
C GLY A 194 -3.29 0.97 -5.78
N LEU A 195 -4.17 0.46 -4.90
CA LEU A 195 -5.58 0.83 -4.84
C LEU A 195 -5.95 1.52 -3.54
N VAL A 196 -5.68 0.89 -2.39
CA VAL A 196 -6.17 1.38 -1.10
C VAL A 196 -5.04 1.87 -0.22
N ARG A 197 -5.22 3.05 0.38
CA ARG A 197 -4.33 3.59 1.42
C ARG A 197 -4.97 3.42 2.78
N VAL A 198 -4.31 2.67 3.64
CA VAL A 198 -4.81 2.28 4.97
C VAL A 198 -3.93 2.86 6.04
N VAL A 199 -4.56 3.41 7.09
CA VAL A 199 -3.85 3.85 8.31
C VAL A 199 -3.72 2.67 9.25
N VAL A 200 -2.48 2.23 9.48
CA VAL A 200 -2.16 1.11 10.36
C VAL A 200 -1.48 1.62 11.63
N PRO A 201 -2.15 1.56 12.79
CA PRO A 201 -1.57 1.99 14.06
C PRO A 201 -0.34 1.16 14.46
N SER A 202 0.65 1.78 15.12
CA SER A 202 1.89 1.13 15.57
C SER A 202 1.66 -0.12 16.42
N LYS A 203 0.56 -0.18 17.18
CA LYS A 203 0.18 -1.36 17.99
C LYS A 203 -0.14 -2.62 17.17
N ARG A 204 -0.30 -2.50 15.84
CA ARG A 204 -0.52 -3.61 14.90
C ARG A 204 0.74 -4.04 14.19
N PHE A 205 1.84 -3.33 14.40
CA PHE A 205 3.16 -3.73 13.97
C PHE A 205 3.79 -4.70 14.97
N VAL A 206 4.63 -5.59 14.47
CA VAL A 206 5.46 -6.50 15.26
C VAL A 206 6.92 -6.07 15.19
N GLU A 207 7.76 -6.55 16.11
CA GLU A 207 9.20 -6.27 16.04
C GLU A 207 9.85 -7.04 14.88
N PRO A 208 10.86 -6.47 14.18
CA PRO A 208 11.47 -5.15 14.46
C PRO A 208 10.73 -3.95 13.84
N TYR A 209 9.69 -4.17 13.04
CA TYR A 209 8.99 -3.13 12.29
C TYR A 209 8.33 -2.07 13.18
N LYS A 210 7.86 -2.47 14.37
CA LYS A 210 7.29 -1.51 15.33
C LYS A 210 8.32 -0.49 15.79
N THR A 211 9.51 -0.94 16.17
CA THR A 211 10.62 -0.06 16.55
C THR A 211 11.07 0.82 15.38
N ARG A 212 11.22 0.24 14.19
CA ARG A 212 11.58 0.98 12.97
C ARG A 212 10.55 2.06 12.61
N LEU A 213 9.25 1.77 12.78
CA LEU A 213 8.17 2.75 12.56
C LEU A 213 8.27 3.92 13.53
N VAL A 214 8.50 3.65 14.83
CA VAL A 214 8.62 4.69 15.87
C VAL A 214 9.86 5.56 15.63
N ASN A 215 10.95 4.97 15.17
CA ASN A 215 12.21 5.66 14.86
C ASN A 215 12.23 6.34 13.48
N ASN A 216 11.16 6.20 12.67
CA ASN A 216 11.10 6.66 11.29
C ASN A 216 12.20 6.03 10.39
N GLU A 217 12.44 4.74 10.56
CA GLU A 217 13.50 3.97 9.84
C GLU A 217 12.94 3.11 8.70
N ILE A 218 11.61 3.12 8.46
CA ILE A 218 11.00 2.42 7.33
C ILE A 218 11.11 3.33 6.10
N ALA A 219 11.68 2.82 5.02
CA ALA A 219 11.84 3.59 3.79
C ALA A 219 10.50 3.75 3.06
N ILE A 220 10.31 4.90 2.41
CA ILE A 220 9.16 5.09 1.51
C ILE A 220 9.21 4.03 0.41
N ASP A 221 8.04 3.46 0.09
CA ASP A 221 7.84 2.35 -0.85
C ASP A 221 8.49 1.02 -0.43
N GLU A 222 8.94 0.89 0.83
CA GLU A 222 9.32 -0.41 1.37
C GLU A 222 8.10 -1.33 1.45
N GLU A 223 8.25 -2.55 0.93
CA GLU A 223 7.20 -3.56 0.96
C GLU A 223 7.14 -4.22 2.34
N LEU A 224 5.96 -4.19 2.94
CA LEU A 224 5.65 -4.79 4.24
C LEU A 224 4.52 -5.80 4.09
N GLU A 225 4.58 -6.89 4.86
CA GLU A 225 3.56 -7.92 4.84
C GLU A 225 2.54 -7.73 5.98
N PHE A 226 1.27 -7.84 5.65
CA PHE A 226 0.14 -7.71 6.58
C PHE A 226 -0.88 -8.82 6.36
N VAL A 227 -1.82 -8.92 7.26
CA VAL A 227 -3.06 -9.68 7.08
C VAL A 227 -4.21 -8.68 6.94
N TYR A 228 -5.05 -8.83 5.94
CA TYR A 228 -6.34 -8.15 5.87
C TYR A 228 -7.28 -8.77 6.91
N LEU A 229 -7.49 -8.05 8.02
CA LEU A 229 -8.27 -8.57 9.14
C LEU A 229 -9.76 -8.51 8.93
N LYS A 230 -10.25 -7.34 8.49
CA LYS A 230 -11.67 -7.07 8.32
C LYS A 230 -11.93 -5.72 7.67
N TYR A 231 -13.15 -5.53 7.22
CA TYR A 231 -13.71 -4.24 6.85
C TYR A 231 -14.54 -3.63 8.00
N ASN A 232 -14.35 -2.35 8.25
CA ASN A 232 -15.13 -1.61 9.23
C ASN A 232 -16.17 -0.74 8.50
N GLU A 233 -17.44 -1.17 8.54
CA GLU A 233 -18.55 -0.50 7.85
C GLU A 233 -18.75 0.96 8.31
N LYS A 234 -18.57 1.25 9.61
CA LYS A 234 -18.80 2.60 10.15
C LYS A 234 -17.79 3.61 9.63
N SER A 235 -16.53 3.23 9.51
CA SER A 235 -15.46 4.10 9.00
C SER A 235 -15.20 3.89 7.52
N ARG A 236 -15.84 2.93 6.88
CA ARG A 236 -15.61 2.50 5.49
C ARG A 236 -14.12 2.24 5.23
N ALA A 237 -13.48 1.54 6.15
CA ALA A 237 -12.03 1.32 6.08
C ALA A 237 -11.67 -0.15 6.24
N VAL A 238 -10.79 -0.66 5.39
CA VAL A 238 -10.14 -1.95 5.57
C VAL A 238 -9.09 -1.85 6.70
N VAL A 239 -8.86 -2.97 7.35
CA VAL A 239 -8.01 -3.06 8.54
C VAL A 239 -6.90 -4.06 8.31
N PHE A 240 -5.65 -3.61 8.38
CA PHE A 240 -4.44 -4.42 8.25
C PHE A 240 -3.74 -4.62 9.58
N ASP A 241 -3.10 -5.79 9.75
CA ASP A 241 -2.42 -6.17 10.98
C ASP A 241 -1.28 -7.15 10.70
N MET A 242 -0.11 -6.97 11.31
CA MET A 242 1.04 -7.88 11.21
C MET A 242 1.02 -9.01 12.24
N ARG A 243 0.33 -8.81 13.37
CA ARG A 243 0.37 -9.74 14.51
C ARG A 243 -0.10 -11.17 14.21
N PRO A 244 -1.09 -11.40 13.30
CA PRO A 244 -1.45 -12.77 12.92
C PRO A 244 -0.30 -13.53 12.25
N ILE A 245 0.53 -12.87 11.44
CA ILE A 245 1.71 -13.46 10.79
C ILE A 245 2.71 -13.92 11.85
N GLU A 246 3.06 -13.03 12.78
CA GLU A 246 3.96 -13.38 13.90
C GLU A 246 3.42 -14.55 14.72
N ALA A 247 2.11 -14.57 14.98
CA ALA A 247 1.47 -15.65 15.73
C ALA A 247 1.54 -17.01 15.00
N GLU A 248 1.34 -17.00 13.67
CA GLU A 248 1.49 -18.20 12.82
C GLU A 248 2.94 -18.68 12.80
N GLU A 249 3.90 -17.78 12.62
CA GLU A 249 5.32 -18.11 12.62
C GLU A 249 5.78 -18.69 13.96
N LYS A 250 5.30 -18.11 15.07
CA LYS A 250 5.57 -18.65 16.40
C LYS A 250 4.99 -20.07 16.55
N LYS A 251 3.75 -20.31 16.11
CA LYS A 251 3.15 -21.64 16.14
C LYS A 251 3.93 -22.64 15.27
N ALA A 252 4.34 -22.24 14.08
CA ALA A 252 5.12 -23.08 13.19
C ALA A 252 6.48 -23.45 13.80
N LYS A 253 7.19 -22.47 14.43
CA LYS A 253 8.44 -22.71 15.15
C LYS A 253 8.25 -23.68 16.33
N VAL A 254 7.20 -23.50 17.12
CA VAL A 254 6.89 -24.42 18.25
C VAL A 254 6.61 -25.83 17.72
N TYR A 255 5.80 -25.95 16.65
CA TYR A 255 5.52 -27.25 16.03
C TYR A 255 6.80 -27.90 15.50
N TRP A 256 7.67 -27.16 14.82
CA TRP A 256 8.95 -27.65 14.34
C TRP A 256 9.85 -28.12 15.51
N LEU A 257 10.02 -27.32 16.56
CA LEU A 257 10.82 -27.69 17.72
C LEU A 257 10.28 -28.96 18.39
N ARG A 258 8.97 -29.04 18.55
CA ARG A 258 8.28 -30.24 19.06
C ARG A 258 8.59 -31.49 18.25
N SER A 259 8.63 -31.38 16.92
CA SER A 259 8.92 -32.52 16.03
C SER A 259 10.37 -33.03 16.13
N GLN A 260 11.27 -32.23 16.68
CA GLN A 260 12.69 -32.57 16.87
C GLN A 260 12.99 -33.14 18.28
N LEU A 261 12.06 -33.02 19.25
CA LEU A 261 12.29 -33.36 20.63
C LEU A 261 11.53 -34.61 21.08
N ASN A 262 12.23 -35.53 21.74
CA ASN A 262 11.65 -36.63 22.48
C ASN A 262 11.67 -36.32 24.00
N LYS A 263 10.72 -36.82 24.74
CA LYS A 263 10.68 -36.64 26.19
C LYS A 263 11.97 -37.12 26.83
N GLY A 264 12.64 -36.24 27.54
CA GLY A 264 13.93 -36.47 28.17
C GLY A 264 15.12 -35.92 27.40
N ASP A 265 14.91 -35.47 26.17
CA ASP A 265 15.99 -34.80 25.38
C ASP A 265 16.46 -33.54 26.10
N ILE A 266 17.78 -33.33 26.07
CA ILE A 266 18.46 -32.22 26.71
C ILE A 266 18.72 -31.12 25.67
N VAL A 267 18.30 -29.92 25.98
CA VAL A 267 18.51 -28.75 25.13
C VAL A 267 19.15 -27.60 25.92
N ASP A 268 19.95 -26.81 25.24
CA ASP A 268 20.47 -25.57 25.80
C ASP A 268 19.37 -24.51 25.81
N ALA A 269 19.36 -23.65 26.81
CA ALA A 269 18.42 -22.55 26.92
C ALA A 269 19.09 -21.32 27.52
N ILE A 270 18.60 -20.14 27.17
CA ILE A 270 19.08 -18.86 27.68
C ILE A 270 17.99 -18.22 28.52
N VAL A 271 18.26 -17.89 29.75
CA VAL A 271 17.32 -17.20 30.64
C VAL A 271 17.10 -15.78 30.13
N LYS A 272 15.89 -15.43 29.72
CA LYS A 272 15.55 -14.07 29.24
C LYS A 272 15.05 -13.18 30.39
N SER A 273 14.25 -13.72 31.26
CA SER A 273 13.76 -13.03 32.46
C SER A 273 13.47 -14.00 33.56
N VAL A 274 13.45 -13.53 34.80
CA VAL A 274 13.12 -14.32 35.97
C VAL A 274 12.33 -13.48 36.96
N ASN A 275 11.36 -14.10 37.60
CA ASN A 275 10.61 -13.55 38.74
C ASN A 275 10.60 -14.52 39.93
N ASN A 276 9.83 -14.25 40.96
CA ASN A 276 9.80 -15.12 42.16
C ASN A 276 9.23 -16.51 41.89
N LYS A 277 8.42 -16.70 40.84
CA LYS A 277 7.69 -17.95 40.57
C LYS A 277 8.28 -18.78 39.44
N MET A 278 8.83 -18.14 38.41
CA MET A 278 9.27 -18.81 37.20
C MET A 278 10.43 -18.10 36.53
N ALA A 279 11.15 -18.81 35.69
CA ALA A 279 12.09 -18.29 34.71
C ALA A 279 11.52 -18.43 33.31
N VAL A 280 11.67 -17.39 32.50
CA VAL A 280 11.36 -17.42 31.06
C VAL A 280 12.66 -17.70 30.33
N VAL A 281 12.69 -18.76 29.55
CA VAL A 281 13.89 -19.21 28.84
C VAL A 281 13.66 -19.29 27.33
N ASP A 282 14.68 -18.99 26.55
CA ASP A 282 14.71 -19.16 25.10
C ASP A 282 15.34 -20.52 24.80
N ILE A 283 14.58 -21.42 24.22
CA ILE A 283 15.02 -22.81 23.97
C ILE A 283 15.87 -22.86 22.70
N GLY A 284 17.09 -23.36 22.84
CA GLY A 284 18.02 -23.56 21.72
C GLY A 284 18.38 -22.26 20.97
N ASN A 285 18.16 -21.08 21.57
CA ASN A 285 18.31 -19.77 20.92
C ASN A 285 17.46 -19.64 19.65
N THR A 286 16.27 -20.23 19.63
CA THR A 286 15.34 -20.26 18.50
C THR A 286 14.34 -19.10 18.52
N GLY A 287 14.31 -18.32 19.62
CA GLY A 287 13.29 -17.33 19.93
C GLY A 287 11.98 -17.93 20.46
N ILE A 288 11.94 -19.25 20.71
CA ILE A 288 10.82 -19.93 21.36
C ILE A 288 11.00 -19.79 22.86
N LEU A 289 10.10 -19.05 23.48
CA LEU A 289 10.11 -18.84 24.92
C LEU A 289 9.28 -19.92 25.62
N SER A 290 9.82 -20.47 26.70
CA SER A 290 9.10 -21.38 27.61
C SER A 290 9.24 -20.93 29.04
N ASN A 291 8.22 -21.21 29.84
CA ASN A 291 8.21 -20.93 31.27
C ASN A 291 8.68 -22.16 32.04
N ILE A 292 9.63 -21.99 32.93
CA ILE A 292 10.08 -23.02 33.85
C ILE A 292 9.72 -22.57 35.26
N ASP A 293 8.81 -23.31 35.90
CA ASP A 293 8.42 -23.00 37.27
C ASP A 293 9.62 -23.17 38.23
N ARG A 294 9.63 -22.37 39.30
CA ARG A 294 10.69 -22.42 40.32
C ARG A 294 10.96 -23.85 40.81
N ASP A 295 9.87 -24.65 40.97
CA ASP A 295 9.97 -26.04 41.46
C ASP A 295 10.61 -26.99 40.42
N GLU A 296 10.75 -26.56 39.15
CA GLU A 296 11.41 -27.26 38.07
C GLU A 296 12.85 -26.76 37.77
N LEU A 297 13.31 -25.71 38.48
CA LEU A 297 14.66 -25.15 38.31
C LEU A 297 15.74 -25.92 39.09
N SER A 298 15.38 -26.54 40.21
CA SER A 298 16.32 -27.26 41.09
C SER A 298 15.64 -28.47 41.72
N PRO A 299 16.36 -29.56 42.01
CA PRO A 299 15.85 -30.68 42.78
C PRO A 299 15.58 -30.33 44.27
N ASN A 300 16.18 -29.26 44.75
CA ASN A 300 15.97 -28.75 46.11
C ASN A 300 14.77 -27.81 46.15
N LYS A 301 14.22 -27.59 47.38
CA LYS A 301 13.12 -26.64 47.54
C LYS A 301 13.59 -25.23 47.22
N VAL A 302 13.04 -24.64 46.16
CA VAL A 302 13.34 -23.28 45.70
C VAL A 302 12.32 -22.31 46.28
N VAL A 303 12.79 -21.25 46.93
CA VAL A 303 11.92 -20.21 47.48
C VAL A 303 11.54 -19.20 46.41
N ARG A 304 12.53 -18.78 45.64
CA ARG A 304 12.37 -17.85 44.50
C ARG A 304 13.15 -18.35 43.29
N ALA A 305 12.56 -18.30 42.12
CA ALA A 305 13.27 -18.68 40.88
C ALA A 305 14.52 -17.81 40.62
N SER A 306 14.51 -16.55 41.06
CA SER A 306 15.63 -15.62 40.98
C SER A 306 16.83 -16.00 41.88
N ASP A 307 16.67 -16.95 42.83
CA ASP A 307 17.77 -17.45 43.65
C ASP A 307 18.56 -18.56 42.92
N GLU A 308 17.98 -19.16 41.86
CA GLU A 308 18.55 -20.31 41.14
C GLU A 308 19.13 -19.93 39.75
N VAL A 309 18.56 -18.92 39.11
CA VAL A 309 18.99 -18.48 37.75
C VAL A 309 18.88 -16.97 37.60
N PHE A 310 19.64 -16.39 36.68
CA PHE A 310 19.62 -14.96 36.41
C PHE A 310 19.51 -14.67 34.87
N PRO A 311 18.97 -13.52 34.47
CA PRO A 311 18.85 -13.15 33.05
C PRO A 311 20.22 -13.18 32.34
N GLY A 312 20.27 -13.79 31.15
CA GLY A 312 21.48 -14.02 30.35
C GLY A 312 22.21 -15.33 30.65
N GLU A 313 21.83 -16.06 31.71
CA GLU A 313 22.44 -17.34 32.03
C GLU A 313 22.11 -18.39 30.97
N HIS A 314 23.13 -19.17 30.57
CA HIS A 314 22.97 -20.37 29.75
C HIS A 314 22.76 -21.58 30.64
N ILE A 315 21.64 -22.25 30.47
CA ILE A 315 21.26 -23.44 31.24
C ILE A 315 20.92 -24.60 30.31
N ARG A 316 21.05 -25.82 30.82
CA ARG A 316 20.53 -27.03 30.15
C ARG A 316 19.23 -27.44 30.80
N VAL A 317 18.26 -27.79 29.95
CA VAL A 317 16.93 -28.22 30.38
C VAL A 317 16.52 -29.49 29.67
N ALA A 318 15.77 -30.35 30.31
CA ALA A 318 15.18 -31.54 29.72
C ALA A 318 13.77 -31.27 29.26
N TYR A 319 13.44 -31.71 28.04
CA TYR A 319 12.06 -31.63 27.54
C TYR A 319 11.19 -32.66 28.26
N MET A 320 10.12 -32.21 28.90
CA MET A 320 9.23 -33.03 29.71
C MET A 320 7.95 -33.46 28.99
N GLY A 321 7.69 -32.91 27.80
CA GLY A 321 6.46 -33.12 27.05
C GLY A 321 5.70 -31.80 26.82
N GLU A 322 4.40 -31.92 26.67
CA GLU A 322 3.53 -30.79 26.33
C GLU A 322 2.29 -30.80 27.25
N ASP A 323 1.84 -29.62 27.62
CA ASP A 323 0.54 -29.42 28.28
C ASP A 323 -0.16 -28.19 27.64
N ASN A 324 -1.42 -28.38 27.21
CA ASN A 324 -2.25 -27.34 26.56
C ASN A 324 -1.56 -26.57 25.40
N GLY A 325 -0.68 -27.26 24.65
CA GLY A 325 0.06 -26.65 23.50
C GLY A 325 1.33 -25.91 23.91
N GLU A 326 1.69 -25.90 25.21
CA GLU A 326 2.95 -25.34 25.71
C GLU A 326 3.99 -26.45 25.91
N LEU A 327 5.22 -26.22 25.47
CA LEU A 327 6.33 -27.15 25.71
C LEU A 327 6.84 -27.00 27.13
N LEU A 328 6.91 -28.13 27.87
CA LEU A 328 7.35 -28.17 29.23
C LEU A 328 8.82 -28.59 29.35
N PHE A 329 9.58 -27.86 30.15
CA PHE A 329 10.99 -28.12 30.39
C PHE A 329 11.31 -28.13 31.89
N SER A 330 12.35 -28.90 32.28
CA SER A 330 12.83 -28.98 33.63
C SER A 330 14.35 -28.95 33.69
N ARG A 331 14.92 -28.20 34.64
CA ARG A 331 16.35 -28.15 34.93
C ARG A 331 16.75 -29.14 36.04
N LYS A 332 15.80 -29.72 36.78
CA LYS A 332 16.05 -30.62 37.95
C LYS A 332 17.09 -31.70 37.71
N PHE A 333 17.15 -32.21 36.46
CA PHE A 333 18.05 -33.30 36.11
C PHE A 333 19.54 -32.90 36.06
N PHE A 334 19.87 -31.62 36.05
CA PHE A 334 21.23 -31.12 35.85
C PHE A 334 21.83 -30.48 37.11
N CYS A 335 21.05 -30.33 38.15
CA CYS A 335 21.50 -29.77 39.41
C CYS A 335 22.02 -30.81 40.39
N ARG A 336 22.44 -32.00 39.90
CA ARG A 336 23.18 -32.94 40.76
C ARG A 336 24.60 -32.44 40.94
N ARG A 337 24.98 -32.30 42.23
CA ARG A 337 26.36 -32.01 42.67
C ARG A 337 27.33 -33.02 42.13
#